data_88644d24abde9d0d87bebca78f653a08
#
_entry.id   88644d24abde9d0d87bebca78f653a08
#
_cell.length_a   1.000
_cell.length_b   1.000
_cell.length_c   1.000
_cell.angle_alpha   90.00
_cell.angle_beta   90.00
_cell.angle_gamma   90.00
#
_symmetry.space_group_name_H-M   'P 1'
#
loop_
_entity.id
_entity.type
_entity.pdbx_description
1 polymer ?
#
loop_
_entity_poly.entity_id
_entity_poly.type
_entity_poly.pdbx_seq_one_letter_code
_entity_poly.pdbx_strand_id
1 'polypeptide(L)'
;EIASCLVGSEMCIRDRNKVYALIIQGLVQGVGFRPFIYRIAKDLGMKGCVENMNNGVRILVAATPDDRDLLISRIRTEHPRVAYIHRISYTSTEMDEDDFDDFTITPSHSESDEVTQVSPDIAVCADCMRDRTTQPHRIGYPFINCTHCGPRFSIIRDLPYDRSQTTMGGFLMCPDCEKEYTNVIDRRFHAQPVACNHCGPTYYATYNEETYIDYETLLKLTSRLLLGGEVIAAKGIGGYHLICDASNERAVARLREIKQRDTKPFAVMFRDLEHLQVYTATEPMEERCLVSWRRPIVLLRQRSRLASGINPGMHTLGCMLSYMPIHYDWFARTGIPCLLYTSDAADE
;
A
#
# COMPACT_ATOMS: atom_id res chain seq x y z
N GLU A 1 -7.02 37.45 58.19
CA GLU A 1 -5.77 36.97 57.53
C GLU A 1 -5.68 35.44 57.29
N ILE A 2 -6.79 34.76 57.00
CA ILE A 2 -6.74 33.29 56.71
C ILE A 2 -7.48 32.97 55.37
N ALA A 3 -7.84 33.96 54.58
CA ALA A 3 -8.62 33.74 53.35
C ALA A 3 -7.82 33.81 52.03
N SER A 4 -6.47 33.98 52.05
CA SER A 4 -5.67 34.17 50.83
C SER A 4 -4.79 32.98 50.42
N CYS A 5 -4.75 31.90 51.23
CA CYS A 5 -3.89 30.74 50.92
C CYS A 5 -4.61 29.57 50.20
N LEU A 6 -5.93 29.61 50.01
CA LEU A 6 -6.66 28.49 49.37
C LEU A 6 -6.97 28.70 47.87
N VAL A 7 -6.73 29.92 47.35
CA VAL A 7 -7.01 30.25 45.93
C VAL A 7 -5.83 29.81 45.02
N GLY A 8 -4.62 29.61 45.57
CA GLY A 8 -3.43 29.23 44.78
C GLY A 8 -3.30 27.71 44.49
N SER A 9 -3.96 26.87 45.30
CA SER A 9 -3.80 25.42 45.14
C SER A 9 -4.83 24.80 44.17
N GLU A 10 -6.01 25.39 44.02
CA GLU A 10 -7.00 24.89 43.05
C GLU A 10 -6.67 25.33 41.61
N MET A 11 -6.00 26.49 41.42
CA MET A 11 -5.55 26.89 40.07
C MET A 11 -4.37 26.03 39.56
N CYS A 12 -3.51 25.51 40.45
CA CYS A 12 -2.41 24.61 40.07
C CYS A 12 -2.85 23.17 39.77
N ILE A 13 -4.05 22.76 40.18
CA ILE A 13 -4.57 21.39 39.92
C ILE A 13 -5.32 21.30 38.59
N ARG A 14 -5.78 22.43 38.04
CA ARG A 14 -6.49 22.46 36.75
C ARG A 14 -5.61 22.36 35.51
N ASP A 15 -4.30 22.64 35.60
CA ASP A 15 -3.38 22.72 34.47
C ASP A 15 -2.38 21.56 34.40
N ARG A 16 -2.51 20.51 35.20
CA ARG A 16 -1.63 19.33 35.03
C ARG A 16 -2.14 18.49 33.86
N ASN A 17 -1.24 18.26 32.91
CA ASN A 17 -1.45 17.30 31.85
C ASN A 17 -1.76 15.93 32.46
N LYS A 18 -2.85 15.32 32.01
CA LYS A 18 -3.16 13.90 32.33
C LYS A 18 -2.72 13.04 31.18
N VAL A 19 -2.26 11.84 31.50
CA VAL A 19 -1.99 10.86 30.44
C VAL A 19 -3.29 10.17 30.05
N TYR A 20 -3.62 10.30 28.76
CA TYR A 20 -4.77 9.63 28.16
C TYR A 20 -4.28 8.45 27.31
N ALA A 21 -4.96 7.30 27.43
CA ALA A 21 -4.85 6.18 26.52
C ALA A 21 -5.98 6.27 25.48
N LEU A 22 -5.63 6.56 24.23
CA LEU A 22 -6.56 6.56 23.11
C LEU A 22 -6.42 5.24 22.35
N ILE A 23 -7.53 4.58 22.06
CA ILE A 23 -7.60 3.39 21.21
C ILE A 23 -8.32 3.74 19.93
N ILE A 24 -7.65 3.53 18.80
CA ILE A 24 -8.17 3.81 17.48
C ILE A 24 -8.34 2.51 16.73
N GLN A 25 -9.58 2.18 16.38
CA GLN A 25 -9.97 0.95 15.69
C GLN A 25 -10.39 1.24 14.25
N GLY A 26 -10.09 0.30 13.36
CA GLY A 26 -10.39 0.38 11.93
C GLY A 26 -9.21 -0.03 11.06
N LEU A 27 -9.18 0.43 9.81
CA LEU A 27 -8.05 0.24 8.90
C LEU A 27 -6.97 1.29 9.22
N VAL A 28 -6.19 1.05 10.28
CA VAL A 28 -5.20 2.00 10.82
C VAL A 28 -3.78 1.45 10.88
N GLN A 29 -3.58 0.18 10.51
CA GLN A 29 -2.25 -0.44 10.41
C GLN A 29 -1.81 -0.62 8.96
N GLY A 30 -0.50 -0.51 8.69
CA GLY A 30 0.06 -0.64 7.35
C GLY A 30 -0.24 0.52 6.39
N VAL A 31 -0.84 1.60 6.87
CA VAL A 31 -1.26 2.76 6.07
C VAL A 31 -0.50 4.05 6.43
N GLY A 32 0.61 3.94 7.16
CA GLY A 32 1.38 5.10 7.62
C GLY A 32 0.76 5.84 8.82
N PHE A 33 -0.11 5.16 9.58
CA PHE A 33 -0.86 5.78 10.66
C PHE A 33 0.02 6.15 11.86
N ARG A 34 0.93 5.27 12.33
CA ARG A 34 1.88 5.59 13.41
C ARG A 34 2.77 6.80 13.08
N PRO A 35 3.43 6.88 11.89
CA PRO A 35 4.15 8.09 11.46
C PRO A 35 3.29 9.35 11.39
N PHE A 36 2.03 9.21 11.01
CA PHE A 36 1.08 10.31 10.99
C PHE A 36 0.77 10.83 12.39
N ILE A 37 0.42 9.94 13.35
CA ILE A 37 0.20 10.31 14.75
C ILE A 37 1.45 10.97 15.35
N TYR A 38 2.61 10.39 15.13
CA TYR A 38 3.88 10.94 15.60
C TYR A 38 4.06 12.41 15.15
N ARG A 39 3.81 12.70 13.86
CA ARG A 39 3.94 14.08 13.35
C ARG A 39 2.96 15.04 14.01
N ILE A 40 1.69 14.67 14.11
CA ILE A 40 0.67 15.53 14.76
C ILE A 40 1.03 15.78 16.22
N ALA A 41 1.43 14.76 16.97
CA ALA A 41 1.79 14.89 18.36
C ALA A 41 3.01 15.83 18.54
N LYS A 42 4.01 15.70 17.67
CA LYS A 42 5.18 16.59 17.66
C LYS A 42 4.81 18.02 17.28
N ASP A 43 3.92 18.23 16.30
CA ASP A 43 3.41 19.56 15.92
C ASP A 43 2.66 20.25 17.08
N LEU A 44 1.97 19.46 17.90
CA LEU A 44 1.25 19.94 19.09
C LEU A 44 2.14 20.03 20.35
N GLY A 45 3.43 19.67 20.27
CA GLY A 45 4.34 19.68 21.40
C GLY A 45 4.01 18.68 22.52
N MET A 46 3.29 17.61 22.18
CA MET A 46 2.85 16.59 23.14
C MET A 46 3.94 15.57 23.44
N LYS A 47 3.91 15.02 24.64
CA LYS A 47 4.72 13.87 25.06
C LYS A 47 3.88 12.61 25.10
N GLY A 48 4.51 11.44 24.87
CA GLY A 48 3.81 10.17 24.91
C GLY A 48 4.35 9.14 23.92
N CYS A 49 3.50 8.20 23.51
CA CYS A 49 3.89 7.21 22.52
C CYS A 49 2.71 6.71 21.70
N VAL A 50 3.05 6.10 20.55
CA VAL A 50 2.08 5.41 19.68
C VAL A 50 2.61 4.03 19.32
N GLU A 51 1.72 3.03 19.38
CA GLU A 51 2.03 1.64 19.06
C GLU A 51 0.88 0.95 18.33
N ASN A 52 1.18 -0.14 17.63
CA ASN A 52 0.16 -1.04 17.11
C ASN A 52 -0.23 -2.07 18.19
N MET A 53 -1.51 -2.40 18.22
CA MET A 53 -2.08 -3.49 18.99
C MET A 53 -2.85 -4.43 18.07
N ASN A 54 -3.21 -5.63 18.52
CA ASN A 54 -4.02 -6.57 17.72
C ASN A 54 -5.33 -5.95 17.25
N ASN A 55 -5.96 -5.10 18.06
CA ASN A 55 -7.27 -4.50 17.78
C ASN A 55 -7.21 -3.06 17.24
N GLY A 56 -6.03 -2.52 16.94
CA GLY A 56 -5.91 -1.16 16.41
C GLY A 56 -4.59 -0.48 16.72
N VAL A 57 -4.66 0.82 17.00
CA VAL A 57 -3.52 1.66 17.39
C VAL A 57 -3.81 2.26 18.76
N ARG A 58 -2.87 2.12 19.70
CA ARG A 58 -2.90 2.79 21.01
C ARG A 58 -2.00 4.02 20.98
N ILE A 59 -2.50 5.10 21.55
CA ILE A 59 -1.75 6.33 21.77
C ILE A 59 -1.80 6.61 23.28
N LEU A 60 -0.64 6.73 23.91
CA LEU A 60 -0.53 7.31 25.24
C LEU A 60 -0.05 8.75 25.09
N VAL A 61 -0.78 9.71 25.60
CA VAL A 61 -0.46 11.13 25.42
C VAL A 61 -0.73 11.93 26.68
N ALA A 62 0.26 12.70 27.10
CA ALA A 62 0.14 13.71 28.14
C ALA A 62 -0.48 14.97 27.54
N ALA A 63 -1.67 15.35 28.00
CA ALA A 63 -2.44 16.44 27.42
C ALA A 63 -3.44 17.05 28.41
N THR A 64 -3.82 18.28 28.18
CA THR A 64 -5.06 18.86 28.74
C THR A 64 -6.28 18.23 28.04
N PRO A 65 -7.50 18.33 28.59
CA PRO A 65 -8.71 17.89 27.90
C PRO A 65 -8.91 18.57 26.53
N ASP A 66 -8.56 19.84 26.40
CA ASP A 66 -8.70 20.62 25.17
C ASP A 66 -7.68 20.14 24.10
N ASP A 67 -6.43 19.90 24.50
CA ASP A 67 -5.39 19.41 23.61
C ASP A 67 -5.67 17.99 23.14
N ARG A 68 -6.19 17.11 24.03
CA ARG A 68 -6.65 15.78 23.65
C ARG A 68 -7.74 15.85 22.59
N ASP A 69 -8.71 16.73 22.76
CA ASP A 69 -9.84 16.87 21.83
C ASP A 69 -9.37 17.47 20.50
N LEU A 70 -8.39 18.39 20.53
CA LEU A 70 -7.71 18.90 19.34
C LEU A 70 -6.96 17.76 18.61
N LEU A 71 -6.20 16.92 19.32
CA LEU A 71 -5.54 15.77 18.74
C LEU A 71 -6.56 14.84 18.06
N ILE A 72 -7.65 14.49 18.74
CA ILE A 72 -8.71 13.62 18.18
C ILE A 72 -9.32 14.26 16.92
N SER A 73 -9.57 15.57 16.93
CA SER A 73 -10.09 16.31 15.77
C SER A 73 -9.14 16.24 14.58
N ARG A 74 -7.86 16.51 14.79
CA ARG A 74 -6.82 16.38 13.73
C ARG A 74 -6.70 14.96 13.21
N ILE A 75 -6.75 13.96 14.08
CA ILE A 75 -6.74 12.53 13.67
C ILE A 75 -7.90 12.24 12.73
N ARG A 76 -9.11 12.75 13.02
CA ARG A 76 -10.30 12.51 12.20
C ARG A 76 -10.26 13.23 10.84
N THR A 77 -9.62 14.39 10.75
CA THR A 77 -9.64 15.24 9.55
C THR A 77 -8.41 15.06 8.65
N GLU A 78 -7.26 14.70 9.21
CA GLU A 78 -5.95 14.69 8.52
C GLU A 78 -5.40 13.28 8.26
N HIS A 79 -6.11 12.20 8.66
CA HIS A 79 -5.59 10.83 8.54
C HIS A 79 -5.20 10.44 7.10
N PRO A 80 -4.27 9.50 6.92
CA PRO A 80 -3.86 9.02 5.59
C PRO A 80 -5.06 8.56 4.76
N ARG A 81 -5.06 8.86 3.45
CA ARG A 81 -6.18 8.57 2.52
C ARG A 81 -6.65 7.12 2.49
N VAL A 82 -5.77 6.18 2.82
CA VAL A 82 -6.08 4.75 2.86
C VAL A 82 -6.64 4.34 4.22
N ALA A 83 -6.34 5.10 5.28
CA ALA A 83 -6.84 4.81 6.61
C ALA A 83 -8.36 4.99 6.67
N TYR A 84 -9.00 4.12 7.46
CA TYR A 84 -10.42 4.24 7.80
C TYR A 84 -10.57 4.06 9.31
N ILE A 85 -11.07 5.08 9.98
CA ILE A 85 -11.28 5.10 11.42
C ILE A 85 -12.72 4.70 11.70
N HIS A 86 -12.89 3.53 12.32
CA HIS A 86 -14.20 3.05 12.74
C HIS A 86 -14.61 3.66 14.09
N ARG A 87 -13.67 3.65 15.06
CA ARG A 87 -13.92 4.11 16.43
C ARG A 87 -12.66 4.75 17.02
N ILE A 88 -12.86 5.82 17.80
CA ILE A 88 -11.86 6.35 18.73
C ILE A 88 -12.48 6.33 20.12
N SER A 89 -11.83 5.70 21.08
CA SER A 89 -12.16 5.71 22.49
C SER A 89 -10.96 6.17 23.30
N TYR A 90 -11.18 6.73 24.47
CA TYR A 90 -10.11 7.14 25.35
C TYR A 90 -10.47 6.93 26.82
N THR A 91 -9.46 6.72 27.66
CA THR A 91 -9.54 6.67 29.12
C THR A 91 -8.37 7.46 29.70
N SER A 92 -8.57 8.03 30.89
CA SER A 92 -7.43 8.56 31.66
C SER A 92 -6.65 7.39 32.30
N THR A 93 -5.35 7.52 32.37
CA THR A 93 -4.47 6.53 33.02
C THR A 93 -3.98 7.06 34.37
N GLU A 94 -3.28 6.21 35.12
CA GLU A 94 -2.59 6.59 36.36
C GLU A 94 -1.16 7.07 36.12
N MET A 95 -0.70 7.10 34.84
CA MET A 95 0.62 7.58 34.44
C MET A 95 0.72 9.10 34.56
N ASP A 96 1.93 9.59 34.76
CA ASP A 96 2.25 11.02 34.78
C ASP A 96 2.96 11.46 33.48
N GLU A 97 2.95 12.77 33.18
CA GLU A 97 3.66 13.36 32.04
C GLU A 97 5.17 13.11 32.12
N ASP A 98 5.72 13.02 33.33
CA ASP A 98 7.14 12.80 33.58
C ASP A 98 7.59 11.36 33.21
N ASP A 99 6.66 10.44 32.93
CA ASP A 99 6.96 9.11 32.39
C ASP A 99 7.42 9.16 30.92
N PHE A 100 7.30 10.33 30.27
CA PHE A 100 7.66 10.52 28.87
C PHE A 100 8.63 11.71 28.71
N ASP A 101 9.79 11.44 28.12
CA ASP A 101 10.74 12.52 27.75
C ASP A 101 10.25 13.25 26.48
N ASP A 102 9.68 12.53 25.54
CA ASP A 102 9.27 13.01 24.22
C ASP A 102 8.10 12.16 23.67
N PHE A 103 7.63 12.45 22.46
CA PHE A 103 6.69 11.58 21.75
C PHE A 103 7.46 10.57 20.88
N THR A 104 7.15 9.27 21.03
CA THR A 104 7.89 8.19 20.38
C THR A 104 6.95 7.17 19.70
N ILE A 105 7.50 6.42 18.72
CA ILE A 105 6.85 5.22 18.20
C ILE A 105 7.46 4.02 18.92
N THR A 106 6.63 3.28 19.67
CA THR A 106 7.09 2.13 20.44
C THR A 106 6.82 0.80 19.70
N PRO A 107 7.52 -0.29 20.07
CA PRO A 107 7.22 -1.62 19.59
C PRO A 107 5.75 -2.00 19.83
N SER A 108 5.22 -2.82 18.94
CA SER A 108 3.83 -3.27 19.03
C SER A 108 3.63 -4.30 20.15
N HIS A 109 2.44 -4.29 20.78
CA HIS A 109 2.05 -5.24 21.81
C HIS A 109 0.81 -6.04 21.39
N SER A 110 0.72 -7.26 21.90
CA SER A 110 -0.41 -8.18 21.65
C SER A 110 -1.12 -8.44 22.98
N GLU A 111 -2.20 -7.69 23.26
CA GLU A 111 -2.93 -7.77 24.52
C GLU A 111 -4.41 -8.16 24.36
N SER A 112 -4.87 -8.48 23.14
CA SER A 112 -6.28 -8.71 22.85
C SER A 112 -6.47 -9.84 21.84
N ASP A 113 -7.52 -10.64 22.00
CA ASP A 113 -7.97 -11.63 21.02
C ASP A 113 -8.74 -10.99 19.85
N GLU A 114 -9.06 -9.70 19.93
CA GLU A 114 -9.68 -8.95 18.84
C GLU A 114 -8.67 -8.63 17.74
N VAL A 115 -9.06 -8.78 16.48
CA VAL A 115 -8.23 -8.53 15.31
C VAL A 115 -8.66 -7.26 14.60
N THR A 116 -7.70 -6.34 14.35
CA THR A 116 -7.95 -5.16 13.53
C THR A 116 -8.07 -5.50 12.04
N GLN A 117 -8.63 -4.56 11.26
CA GLN A 117 -8.67 -4.71 9.82
C GLN A 117 -7.26 -4.66 9.21
N VAL A 118 -6.92 -5.67 8.41
CA VAL A 118 -5.65 -5.72 7.68
C VAL A 118 -5.77 -4.85 6.43
N SER A 119 -4.78 -3.99 6.20
CA SER A 119 -4.74 -3.18 4.98
C SER A 119 -4.60 -4.08 3.75
N PRO A 120 -5.41 -3.87 2.70
CA PRO A 120 -5.16 -4.50 1.41
C PRO A 120 -3.86 -3.98 0.80
N ASP A 121 -3.38 -4.67 -0.24
CA ASP A 121 -2.26 -4.19 -1.03
C ASP A 121 -2.63 -2.89 -1.74
N ILE A 122 -1.67 -1.99 -1.86
CA ILE A 122 -1.87 -0.64 -2.37
C ILE A 122 -1.02 -0.45 -3.63
N ALA A 123 -1.61 0.04 -4.70
CA ALA A 123 -0.91 0.33 -5.93
C ALA A 123 0.26 1.29 -5.71
N VAL A 124 1.35 1.12 -6.48
CA VAL A 124 2.51 1.99 -6.42
C VAL A 124 2.12 3.45 -6.66
N CYS A 125 2.61 4.36 -5.83
CA CYS A 125 2.32 5.78 -5.93
C CYS A 125 3.27 6.49 -6.91
N ALA A 126 2.86 7.67 -7.42
CA ALA A 126 3.65 8.46 -8.35
C ALA A 126 5.01 8.87 -7.77
N ASP A 127 5.08 9.17 -6.47
CA ASP A 127 6.35 9.51 -5.81
C ASP A 127 7.34 8.36 -5.81
N CYS A 128 6.89 7.13 -5.54
CA CYS A 128 7.75 5.95 -5.64
C CYS A 128 8.18 5.69 -7.08
N MET A 129 7.32 5.89 -8.07
CA MET A 129 7.71 5.80 -9.48
C MET A 129 8.75 6.85 -9.86
N ARG A 130 8.66 8.07 -9.32
CA ARG A 130 9.69 9.12 -9.49
C ARG A 130 11.01 8.75 -8.80
N ASP A 131 10.96 8.29 -7.54
CA ASP A 131 12.15 7.85 -6.80
C ASP A 131 12.88 6.71 -7.53
N ARG A 132 12.14 5.84 -8.19
CA ARG A 132 12.69 4.74 -8.99
C ARG A 132 13.57 5.21 -10.16
N THR A 133 13.46 6.46 -10.57
CA THR A 133 14.28 7.08 -11.62
C THR A 133 15.35 8.01 -11.08
N THR A 134 15.29 8.39 -9.81
CA THR A 134 16.14 9.43 -9.23
C THR A 134 17.00 8.97 -8.05
N GLN A 135 16.56 7.98 -7.26
CA GLN A 135 17.32 7.49 -6.11
C GLN A 135 18.31 6.40 -6.52
N PRO A 136 19.63 6.57 -6.32
CA PRO A 136 20.66 5.65 -6.83
C PRO A 136 20.44 4.19 -6.46
N HIS A 137 20.11 3.88 -5.20
CA HIS A 137 19.90 2.52 -4.71
C HIS A 137 18.54 1.91 -5.10
N ARG A 138 17.66 2.70 -5.77
CA ARG A 138 16.32 2.27 -6.24
C ARG A 138 16.11 2.45 -7.74
N ILE A 139 17.11 2.86 -8.49
CA ILE A 139 16.97 2.96 -9.95
C ILE A 139 16.55 1.61 -10.50
N GLY A 140 15.41 1.61 -11.23
CA GLY A 140 14.84 0.40 -11.81
C GLY A 140 14.25 -0.60 -10.81
N TYR A 141 14.26 -0.36 -9.50
CA TYR A 141 13.82 -1.34 -8.50
C TYR A 141 12.34 -1.71 -8.66
N PRO A 142 12.02 -3.01 -8.91
CA PRO A 142 10.66 -3.43 -9.26
C PRO A 142 9.69 -3.54 -8.07
N PHE A 143 10.20 -3.54 -6.84
CA PHE A 143 9.39 -3.65 -5.60
C PHE A 143 9.42 -2.38 -4.76
N ILE A 144 9.66 -1.23 -5.40
CA ILE A 144 9.67 0.06 -4.70
C ILE A 144 8.34 0.34 -4.02
N ASN A 145 8.41 0.86 -2.79
CA ASN A 145 7.26 1.18 -1.96
C ASN A 145 7.58 2.29 -0.95
N CYS A 146 6.55 2.74 -0.23
CA CYS A 146 6.66 3.65 0.92
C CYS A 146 5.52 3.38 1.91
N THR A 147 5.33 4.24 2.92
CA THR A 147 4.22 4.12 3.87
C THR A 147 2.84 4.18 3.22
N HIS A 148 2.70 4.78 2.03
CA HIS A 148 1.43 5.02 1.35
C HIS A 148 1.15 4.06 0.19
N CYS A 149 2.10 3.17 -0.19
CA CYS A 149 1.92 2.25 -1.32
C CYS A 149 2.73 0.97 -1.14
N GLY A 150 2.43 -0.03 -1.98
CA GLY A 150 3.09 -1.34 -1.99
C GLY A 150 2.29 -2.43 -1.25
N PRO A 151 2.90 -3.59 -1.05
CA PRO A 151 2.24 -4.75 -0.46
C PRO A 151 1.95 -4.55 1.02
N ARG A 152 0.85 -5.14 1.49
CA ARG A 152 0.39 -5.21 2.87
C ARG A 152 -0.15 -6.61 3.17
N PHE A 153 -1.39 -6.89 2.72
CA PHE A 153 -2.06 -8.18 2.93
C PHE A 153 -1.22 -9.36 2.42
N SER A 154 -0.68 -9.24 1.22
CA SER A 154 0.08 -10.32 0.56
C SER A 154 1.40 -10.67 1.23
N ILE A 155 1.91 -9.83 2.12
CA ILE A 155 3.19 -10.09 2.81
C ILE A 155 3.04 -10.35 4.31
N ILE A 156 1.85 -10.12 4.88
CA ILE A 156 1.62 -10.31 6.32
C ILE A 156 1.64 -11.80 6.67
N ARG A 157 2.22 -12.11 7.82
CA ARG A 157 2.24 -13.45 8.43
C ARG A 157 1.40 -13.47 9.69
N ASP A 158 1.48 -12.39 10.48
CA ASP A 158 0.79 -12.25 11.75
C ASP A 158 0.57 -10.77 12.09
N LEU A 159 -0.25 -10.51 13.09
CA LEU A 159 -0.53 -9.19 13.65
C LEU A 159 0.17 -9.06 15.03
N PRO A 160 0.50 -7.85 15.45
CA PRO A 160 0.34 -6.54 14.77
C PRO A 160 1.25 -6.36 13.56
N TYR A 161 0.88 -5.45 12.63
CA TYR A 161 1.61 -5.23 11.38
C TYR A 161 2.97 -4.56 11.62
N ASP A 162 3.99 -5.36 11.78
CA ASP A 162 5.40 -4.97 11.87
C ASP A 162 6.27 -5.81 10.95
N ARG A 163 7.46 -5.30 10.54
CA ARG A 163 8.34 -5.96 9.57
C ARG A 163 8.65 -7.40 9.94
N SER A 164 8.91 -7.69 11.21
CA SER A 164 9.17 -9.05 11.72
C SER A 164 8.00 -10.00 11.51
N GLN A 165 6.78 -9.48 11.51
CA GLN A 165 5.53 -10.22 11.29
C GLN A 165 5.11 -10.24 9.81
N THR A 166 6.02 -9.90 8.90
CA THR A 166 5.82 -9.98 7.45
C THR A 166 6.88 -10.84 6.79
N THR A 167 6.67 -11.20 5.52
CA THR A 167 7.70 -11.89 4.71
C THR A 167 8.97 -11.03 4.52
N MET A 168 8.88 -9.71 4.74
CA MET A 168 10.02 -8.80 4.69
C MET A 168 10.97 -8.92 5.89
N GLY A 169 10.56 -9.60 6.96
CA GLY A 169 11.42 -9.90 8.11
C GLY A 169 12.68 -10.71 7.74
N GLY A 170 12.62 -11.50 6.66
CA GLY A 170 13.79 -12.22 6.13
C GLY A 170 14.78 -11.35 5.33
N PHE A 171 14.46 -10.09 5.04
CA PHE A 171 15.29 -9.15 4.28
C PHE A 171 15.86 -8.09 5.21
N LEU A 172 17.13 -8.24 5.61
CA LEU A 172 17.81 -7.24 6.44
C LEU A 172 17.99 -5.94 5.65
N MET A 173 17.61 -4.81 6.26
CA MET A 173 17.78 -3.51 5.62
C MET A 173 19.26 -3.17 5.45
N CYS A 174 19.62 -2.60 4.30
CA CYS A 174 20.92 -1.96 4.13
C CYS A 174 20.96 -0.58 4.85
N PRO A 175 22.14 0.01 5.08
CA PRO A 175 22.26 1.28 5.79
C PRO A 175 21.42 2.42 5.20
N ASP A 176 21.26 2.49 3.87
CA ASP A 176 20.45 3.51 3.20
C ASP A 176 18.96 3.33 3.54
N CYS A 177 18.45 2.10 3.46
CA CYS A 177 17.06 1.80 3.80
C CYS A 177 16.77 1.97 5.30
N GLU A 178 17.72 1.62 6.17
CA GLU A 178 17.60 1.81 7.61
C GLU A 178 17.57 3.28 7.99
N LYS A 179 18.43 4.10 7.38
CA LYS A 179 18.41 5.54 7.55
C LYS A 179 17.07 6.16 7.17
N GLU A 180 16.48 5.77 6.05
CA GLU A 180 15.15 6.24 5.64
C GLU A 180 14.05 5.74 6.58
N TYR A 181 14.14 4.47 7.03
CA TYR A 181 13.18 3.86 7.93
C TYR A 181 13.13 4.56 9.31
N THR A 182 14.26 5.05 9.79
CA THR A 182 14.39 5.72 11.10
C THR A 182 14.24 7.24 11.01
N ASN A 183 14.34 7.83 9.82
CA ASN A 183 14.25 9.28 9.64
C ASN A 183 12.78 9.73 9.54
N VAL A 184 12.34 10.51 10.53
CA VAL A 184 10.96 10.98 10.69
C VAL A 184 10.43 11.83 9.53
N ILE A 185 11.32 12.54 8.82
CA ILE A 185 10.95 13.38 7.67
C ILE A 185 10.90 12.59 6.36
N ASP A 186 11.41 11.36 6.35
CA ASP A 186 11.38 10.53 5.15
C ASP A 186 10.00 9.90 4.92
N ARG A 187 9.60 9.76 3.65
CA ARG A 187 8.36 9.09 3.26
C ARG A 187 8.33 7.60 3.59
N ARG A 188 9.49 7.02 3.91
CA ARG A 188 9.65 5.61 4.29
C ARG A 188 9.84 5.41 5.79
N PHE A 189 9.67 6.48 6.57
CA PHE A 189 9.69 6.40 8.02
C PHE A 189 8.71 5.33 8.50
N HIS A 190 9.24 4.28 9.17
CA HIS A 190 8.48 3.10 9.59
C HIS A 190 7.69 2.37 8.47
N ALA A 191 8.12 2.48 7.21
CA ALA A 191 7.55 1.70 6.12
C ALA A 191 8.01 0.24 6.21
N GLN A 192 7.17 -0.65 6.75
CA GLN A 192 7.53 -2.05 7.04
C GLN A 192 8.07 -2.82 5.82
N PRO A 193 7.56 -2.62 4.57
CA PRO A 193 8.07 -3.31 3.39
C PRO A 193 9.27 -2.62 2.72
N VAL A 194 9.86 -1.54 3.31
CA VAL A 194 10.96 -0.79 2.69
C VAL A 194 12.11 -1.68 2.29
N ALA A 195 12.60 -1.49 1.06
CA ALA A 195 13.74 -2.18 0.48
C ALA A 195 14.29 -1.44 -0.74
N CYS A 196 15.42 -1.90 -1.28
CA CYS A 196 16.04 -1.38 -2.49
C CYS A 196 16.73 -2.53 -3.26
N ASN A 197 17.44 -2.21 -4.35
CA ASN A 197 18.18 -3.20 -5.15
C ASN A 197 19.21 -4.00 -4.36
N HIS A 198 19.72 -3.46 -3.25
CA HIS A 198 20.77 -4.13 -2.44
C HIS A 198 20.21 -5.07 -1.39
N CYS A 199 19.04 -4.76 -0.83
CA CYS A 199 18.54 -5.47 0.36
C CYS A 199 17.14 -6.08 0.20
N GLY A 200 16.49 -5.88 -0.94
CA GLY A 200 15.12 -6.34 -1.15
C GLY A 200 15.00 -7.58 -2.04
N PRO A 201 13.78 -8.06 -2.23
CA PRO A 201 13.48 -9.12 -3.16
C PRO A 201 13.79 -8.71 -4.61
N THR A 202 14.05 -9.70 -5.44
CA THR A 202 14.27 -9.55 -6.89
C THR A 202 13.37 -10.48 -7.67
N TYR A 203 13.15 -10.17 -8.96
CA TYR A 203 12.54 -11.12 -9.90
C TYR A 203 13.60 -12.07 -10.46
N TYR A 204 13.17 -13.27 -10.77
CA TYR A 204 13.85 -14.14 -11.70
C TYR A 204 12.85 -14.67 -12.73
N ALA A 205 13.31 -15.12 -13.89
CA ALA A 205 12.47 -15.76 -14.89
C ALA A 205 13.12 -17.09 -15.31
N THR A 206 12.29 -18.11 -15.56
CA THR A 206 12.71 -19.37 -16.14
C THR A 206 12.11 -19.51 -17.53
N TYR A 207 12.94 -19.78 -18.52
CA TYR A 207 12.53 -19.98 -19.91
C TYR A 207 13.48 -21.00 -20.58
N ASN A 208 12.93 -22.05 -21.19
CA ASN A 208 13.69 -23.13 -21.83
C ASN A 208 14.78 -23.72 -20.90
N GLU A 209 14.41 -24.01 -19.64
CA GLU A 209 15.30 -24.58 -18.61
C GLU A 209 16.41 -23.62 -18.12
N GLU A 210 16.54 -22.43 -18.71
CA GLU A 210 17.46 -21.39 -18.25
C GLU A 210 16.80 -20.45 -17.26
N THR A 211 17.58 -19.98 -16.26
CA THR A 211 17.14 -19.01 -15.25
C THR A 211 17.83 -17.66 -15.43
N TYR A 212 17.06 -16.63 -15.56
CA TYR A 212 17.48 -15.24 -15.74
C TYR A 212 17.25 -14.47 -14.45
N ILE A 213 18.30 -13.98 -13.80
CA ILE A 213 18.26 -13.27 -12.51
C ILE A 213 18.47 -11.76 -12.65
N ASP A 214 19.06 -11.29 -13.74
CA ASP A 214 19.22 -9.89 -14.02
C ASP A 214 17.88 -9.27 -14.50
N TYR A 215 17.40 -8.25 -13.82
CA TYR A 215 16.09 -7.66 -14.09
C TYR A 215 15.98 -7.08 -15.50
N GLU A 216 17.04 -6.44 -16.01
CA GLU A 216 17.07 -5.87 -17.35
C GLU A 216 17.00 -6.98 -18.43
N THR A 217 17.73 -8.05 -18.25
CA THR A 217 17.71 -9.24 -19.13
C THR A 217 16.34 -9.91 -19.11
N LEU A 218 15.74 -10.04 -17.89
CA LEU A 218 14.39 -10.56 -17.71
C LEU A 218 13.36 -9.71 -18.44
N LEU A 219 13.46 -8.39 -18.35
CA LEU A 219 12.54 -7.48 -19.05
C LEU A 219 12.69 -7.58 -20.57
N LYS A 220 13.90 -7.70 -21.10
CA LYS A 220 14.15 -7.93 -22.54
C LYS A 220 13.50 -9.22 -23.01
N LEU A 221 13.71 -10.31 -22.26
CA LEU A 221 13.13 -11.63 -22.56
C LEU A 221 11.60 -11.58 -22.58
N THR A 222 10.99 -11.12 -21.48
CA THR A 222 9.52 -11.08 -21.33
C THR A 222 8.87 -10.15 -22.33
N SER A 223 9.47 -8.98 -22.62
CA SER A 223 9.00 -8.07 -23.66
C SER A 223 9.02 -8.69 -25.05
N ARG A 224 10.08 -9.41 -25.40
CA ARG A 224 10.19 -10.16 -26.67
C ARG A 224 9.11 -11.22 -26.79
N LEU A 225 8.87 -11.97 -25.71
CA LEU A 225 7.83 -13.02 -25.68
C LEU A 225 6.44 -12.41 -25.85
N LEU A 226 6.12 -11.32 -25.14
CA LEU A 226 4.83 -10.61 -25.28
C LEU A 226 4.62 -10.10 -26.72
N LEU A 227 5.64 -9.46 -27.33
CA LEU A 227 5.58 -9.01 -28.71
C LEU A 227 5.46 -10.17 -29.71
N GLY A 228 6.01 -11.34 -29.37
CA GLY A 228 5.86 -12.58 -30.14
C GLY A 228 4.48 -13.22 -30.03
N GLY A 229 3.57 -12.70 -29.20
CA GLY A 229 2.25 -13.25 -28.96
C GLY A 229 2.27 -14.46 -28.04
N GLU A 230 3.29 -14.59 -27.21
CA GLU A 230 3.37 -15.64 -26.20
C GLU A 230 2.55 -15.26 -24.93
N VAL A 231 2.20 -16.28 -24.16
CA VAL A 231 1.59 -16.14 -22.83
C VAL A 231 2.69 -16.34 -21.80
N ILE A 232 2.86 -15.39 -20.90
CA ILE A 232 3.81 -15.48 -19.80
C ILE A 232 3.10 -15.62 -18.45
N ALA A 233 3.66 -16.38 -17.52
CA ALA A 233 3.24 -16.43 -16.12
C ALA A 233 4.13 -15.49 -15.31
N ALA A 234 3.54 -14.50 -14.64
CA ALA A 234 4.28 -13.54 -13.85
C ALA A 234 3.72 -13.42 -12.44
N LYS A 235 4.62 -13.36 -11.45
CA LYS A 235 4.27 -13.16 -10.05
C LYS A 235 3.84 -11.71 -9.84
N GLY A 236 2.56 -11.50 -9.54
CA GLY A 236 2.02 -10.25 -9.02
C GLY A 236 2.23 -10.11 -7.52
N ILE A 237 1.51 -9.17 -6.88
CA ILE A 237 1.58 -9.01 -5.42
C ILE A 237 0.97 -10.25 -4.74
N GLY A 238 -0.23 -10.65 -5.08
CA GLY A 238 -0.95 -11.74 -4.40
C GLY A 238 -0.73 -13.14 -4.95
N GLY A 239 -0.22 -13.30 -6.18
CA GLY A 239 -0.10 -14.60 -6.84
C GLY A 239 0.44 -14.49 -8.26
N TYR A 240 0.42 -15.61 -8.98
CA TYR A 240 0.78 -15.64 -10.39
C TYR A 240 -0.38 -15.18 -11.27
N HIS A 241 -0.03 -14.53 -12.37
CA HIS A 241 -0.96 -14.09 -13.40
C HIS A 241 -0.45 -14.52 -14.76
N LEU A 242 -1.38 -14.99 -15.60
CA LEU A 242 -1.11 -15.25 -17.01
C LEU A 242 -1.34 -13.94 -17.78
N ILE A 243 -0.36 -13.57 -18.60
CA ILE A 243 -0.29 -12.27 -19.25
C ILE A 243 0.01 -12.49 -20.73
N CYS A 244 -0.72 -11.79 -21.60
CA CYS A 244 -0.43 -11.72 -23.03
C CYS A 244 -0.88 -10.38 -23.62
N ASP A 245 -0.50 -10.09 -24.86
CA ASP A 245 -1.00 -8.95 -25.61
C ASP A 245 -2.50 -9.10 -25.90
N ALA A 246 -3.32 -8.20 -25.32
CA ALA A 246 -4.77 -8.21 -25.49
C ALA A 246 -5.24 -7.77 -26.88
N SER A 247 -4.38 -7.20 -27.70
CA SER A 247 -4.65 -6.86 -29.11
C SER A 247 -4.36 -8.02 -30.07
N ASN A 248 -3.67 -9.07 -29.62
CA ASN A 248 -3.24 -10.19 -30.44
C ASN A 248 -4.23 -11.36 -30.34
N GLU A 249 -5.00 -11.63 -31.43
CA GLU A 249 -5.99 -12.71 -31.51
C GLU A 249 -5.42 -14.10 -31.16
N ARG A 250 -4.20 -14.41 -31.63
CA ARG A 250 -3.57 -15.71 -31.40
C ARG A 250 -3.15 -15.88 -29.93
N ALA A 251 -2.60 -14.81 -29.33
CA ALA A 251 -2.21 -14.84 -27.91
C ALA A 251 -3.42 -15.02 -26.99
N VAL A 252 -4.52 -14.31 -27.29
CA VAL A 252 -5.77 -14.43 -26.53
C VAL A 252 -6.42 -15.80 -26.70
N ALA A 253 -6.45 -16.36 -27.93
CA ALA A 253 -6.95 -17.71 -28.18
C ALA A 253 -6.14 -18.76 -27.40
N ARG A 254 -4.80 -18.67 -27.47
CA ARG A 254 -3.90 -19.56 -26.71
C ARG A 254 -4.14 -19.48 -25.19
N LEU A 255 -4.35 -18.25 -24.66
CA LEU A 255 -4.65 -18.09 -23.23
C LEU A 255 -5.98 -18.76 -22.86
N ARG A 256 -7.01 -18.69 -23.73
CA ARG A 256 -8.27 -19.39 -23.52
C ARG A 256 -8.10 -20.90 -23.46
N GLU A 257 -7.31 -21.45 -24.36
CA GLU A 257 -6.97 -22.88 -24.35
C GLU A 257 -6.27 -23.29 -23.05
N ILE A 258 -5.22 -22.54 -22.63
CA ILE A 258 -4.50 -22.78 -21.38
C ILE A 258 -5.43 -22.76 -20.17
N LYS A 259 -6.36 -21.79 -20.11
CA LYS A 259 -7.30 -21.61 -18.99
C LYS A 259 -8.53 -22.52 -19.11
N GLN A 260 -8.74 -23.21 -20.23
CA GLN A 260 -9.97 -23.97 -20.53
C GLN A 260 -11.23 -23.14 -20.28
N ARG A 261 -11.22 -21.88 -20.73
CA ARG A 261 -12.21 -20.86 -20.39
C ARG A 261 -12.86 -20.31 -21.64
N ASP A 262 -14.02 -20.89 -22.03
CA ASP A 262 -14.64 -20.63 -23.34
C ASP A 262 -15.38 -19.29 -23.41
N THR A 263 -16.16 -18.93 -22.41
CA THR A 263 -17.11 -17.80 -22.51
C THR A 263 -16.89 -16.68 -21.49
N LYS A 264 -16.35 -17.00 -20.30
CA LYS A 264 -16.15 -15.99 -19.23
C LYS A 264 -15.17 -14.90 -19.69
N PRO A 265 -15.51 -13.59 -19.58
CA PRO A 265 -14.66 -12.51 -20.07
C PRO A 265 -13.36 -12.40 -19.26
N PHE A 266 -12.33 -11.83 -19.87
CA PHE A 266 -11.09 -11.48 -19.25
C PHE A 266 -11.05 -9.98 -18.91
N ALA A 267 -10.31 -9.64 -17.86
CA ALA A 267 -9.96 -8.25 -17.56
C ALA A 267 -8.72 -7.81 -18.37
N VAL A 268 -8.73 -6.55 -18.77
CA VAL A 268 -7.65 -5.95 -19.54
C VAL A 268 -6.99 -4.85 -18.72
N MET A 269 -5.67 -4.91 -18.64
CA MET A 269 -4.86 -3.89 -17.99
C MET A 269 -4.37 -2.89 -19.03
N PHE A 270 -4.54 -1.61 -18.73
CA PHE A 270 -4.05 -0.50 -19.54
C PHE A 270 -2.92 0.23 -18.80
N ARG A 271 -2.04 0.83 -19.56
CA ARG A 271 -0.95 1.64 -19.05
C ARG A 271 -1.46 2.82 -18.21
N ASP A 272 -2.43 3.58 -18.77
CA ASP A 272 -3.02 4.79 -18.21
C ASP A 272 -4.44 5.03 -18.75
N LEU A 273 -5.11 6.09 -18.30
CA LEU A 273 -6.46 6.45 -18.74
C LEU A 273 -6.51 6.83 -20.21
N GLU A 274 -5.50 7.50 -20.76
CA GLU A 274 -5.45 7.93 -22.15
C GLU A 274 -5.53 6.72 -23.09
N HIS A 275 -4.71 5.68 -22.85
CA HIS A 275 -4.74 4.44 -23.62
C HIS A 275 -6.07 3.69 -23.44
N LEU A 276 -6.64 3.70 -22.23
CA LEU A 276 -7.91 3.06 -21.93
C LEU A 276 -9.07 3.71 -22.70
N GLN A 277 -9.10 5.04 -22.78
CA GLN A 277 -10.17 5.81 -23.42
C GLN A 277 -10.21 5.64 -24.95
N VAL A 278 -9.15 5.13 -25.57
CA VAL A 278 -9.18 4.71 -26.98
C VAL A 278 -10.15 3.55 -27.20
N TYR A 279 -10.27 2.66 -26.22
CA TYR A 279 -11.05 1.41 -26.32
C TYR A 279 -12.40 1.47 -25.61
N THR A 280 -12.57 2.40 -24.67
CA THR A 280 -13.76 2.46 -23.80
C THR A 280 -14.28 3.88 -23.63
N ALA A 281 -15.59 3.98 -23.31
CA ALA A 281 -16.18 5.20 -22.79
C ALA A 281 -16.01 5.22 -21.27
N THR A 282 -15.64 6.34 -20.71
CA THR A 282 -15.50 6.55 -19.27
C THR A 282 -16.33 7.72 -18.79
N GLU A 283 -16.86 7.62 -17.58
CA GLU A 283 -17.46 8.71 -16.82
C GLU A 283 -16.54 9.16 -15.68
N PRO A 284 -16.71 10.40 -15.17
CA PRO A 284 -15.81 10.93 -14.13
C PRO A 284 -15.73 10.07 -12.85
N MET A 285 -16.78 9.35 -12.48
CA MET A 285 -16.77 8.44 -11.33
C MET A 285 -15.94 7.19 -11.61
N GLU A 286 -16.07 6.62 -12.80
CA GLU A 286 -15.33 5.43 -13.25
C GLU A 286 -13.82 5.74 -13.33
N GLU A 287 -13.47 6.92 -13.87
CA GLU A 287 -12.07 7.39 -13.90
C GLU A 287 -11.48 7.54 -12.50
N ARG A 288 -12.23 8.16 -11.55
CA ARG A 288 -11.81 8.25 -10.15
C ARG A 288 -11.60 6.87 -9.52
N CYS A 289 -12.45 5.91 -9.82
CA CYS A 289 -12.28 4.53 -9.35
C CYS A 289 -11.01 3.89 -9.92
N LEU A 290 -10.80 3.99 -11.24
CA LEU A 290 -9.65 3.41 -11.94
C LEU A 290 -8.30 3.96 -11.43
N VAL A 291 -8.20 5.30 -11.22
CA VAL A 291 -6.96 5.92 -10.74
C VAL A 291 -6.78 5.84 -9.22
N SER A 292 -7.78 5.32 -8.49
CA SER A 292 -7.67 5.18 -7.04
C SER A 292 -6.51 4.24 -6.66
N TRP A 293 -6.07 4.31 -5.42
CA TRP A 293 -5.02 3.43 -4.89
C TRP A 293 -5.38 1.94 -4.93
N ARG A 294 -6.67 1.62 -5.08
CA ARG A 294 -7.20 0.26 -5.19
C ARG A 294 -6.98 -0.37 -6.55
N ARG A 295 -6.90 0.44 -7.62
CA ARG A 295 -6.78 -0.04 -9.00
C ARG A 295 -7.78 -1.16 -9.34
N PRO A 296 -9.09 -0.97 -9.10
CA PRO A 296 -10.09 -2.01 -9.31
C PRO A 296 -10.27 -2.32 -10.80
N ILE A 297 -10.84 -3.49 -11.06
CA ILE A 297 -11.42 -3.78 -12.37
C ILE A 297 -12.77 -3.07 -12.45
N VAL A 298 -12.93 -2.20 -13.46
CA VAL A 298 -14.17 -1.47 -13.73
C VAL A 298 -14.73 -1.94 -15.05
N LEU A 299 -16.03 -2.27 -15.08
CA LEU A 299 -16.74 -2.65 -16.30
C LEU A 299 -17.13 -1.39 -17.06
N LEU A 300 -16.51 -1.17 -18.22
CA LEU A 300 -16.69 0.01 -19.05
C LEU A 300 -17.36 -0.32 -20.38
N ARG A 301 -18.13 0.62 -20.92
CA ARG A 301 -18.71 0.49 -22.26
C ARG A 301 -17.61 0.50 -23.32
N GLN A 302 -17.54 -0.56 -24.10
CA GLN A 302 -16.55 -0.71 -25.17
C GLN A 302 -16.87 0.20 -26.36
N ARG A 303 -15.85 0.89 -26.90
CA ARG A 303 -15.90 1.71 -28.12
C ARG A 303 -15.20 1.05 -29.30
N SER A 304 -14.03 0.49 -29.05
CA SER A 304 -13.20 -0.16 -30.07
C SER A 304 -12.93 -1.61 -29.67
N ARG A 305 -12.81 -2.49 -30.66
CA ARG A 305 -12.56 -3.92 -30.40
C ARG A 305 -11.08 -4.16 -30.12
N LEU A 306 -10.83 -5.00 -29.16
CA LEU A 306 -9.59 -5.75 -28.96
C LEU A 306 -9.77 -7.14 -29.58
N ALA A 307 -8.86 -8.08 -29.28
CA ALA A 307 -9.01 -9.45 -29.75
C ALA A 307 -10.38 -10.03 -29.37
N SER A 308 -11.03 -10.75 -30.29
CA SER A 308 -12.42 -11.21 -30.18
C SER A 308 -12.65 -12.14 -28.98
N GLY A 309 -11.60 -12.83 -28.58
CA GLY A 309 -11.61 -13.73 -27.42
C GLY A 309 -11.62 -13.04 -26.05
N ILE A 310 -11.58 -11.72 -25.90
CA ILE A 310 -11.52 -11.08 -24.56
C ILE A 310 -12.87 -11.10 -23.86
N ASN A 311 -13.93 -10.65 -24.52
CA ASN A 311 -15.28 -10.53 -23.95
C ASN A 311 -16.37 -10.99 -24.94
N PRO A 312 -16.39 -12.28 -25.31
CA PRO A 312 -17.30 -12.79 -26.33
C PRO A 312 -18.75 -12.43 -26.04
N GLY A 313 -19.43 -11.82 -27.02
CA GLY A 313 -20.86 -11.46 -26.92
C GLY A 313 -21.19 -10.31 -25.97
N MET A 314 -20.20 -9.63 -25.39
CA MET A 314 -20.42 -8.52 -24.45
C MET A 314 -20.14 -7.15 -25.09
N HIS A 315 -20.84 -6.12 -24.59
CA HIS A 315 -20.64 -4.71 -24.96
C HIS A 315 -19.80 -3.95 -23.92
N THR A 316 -19.41 -4.61 -22.84
CA THR A 316 -18.58 -4.07 -21.77
C THR A 316 -17.25 -4.78 -21.72
N LEU A 317 -16.23 -4.06 -21.29
CA LEU A 317 -14.88 -4.55 -21.08
C LEU A 317 -14.49 -4.33 -19.63
N GLY A 318 -13.98 -5.36 -18.96
CA GLY A 318 -13.36 -5.23 -17.63
C GLY A 318 -12.00 -4.58 -17.76
N CYS A 319 -11.85 -3.36 -17.24
CA CYS A 319 -10.65 -2.55 -17.38
C CYS A 319 -9.98 -2.27 -16.03
N MET A 320 -8.66 -2.31 -16.00
CA MET A 320 -7.85 -1.90 -14.86
C MET A 320 -6.61 -1.14 -15.30
N LEU A 321 -5.98 -0.42 -14.39
CA LEU A 321 -4.72 0.29 -14.66
C LEU A 321 -3.55 -0.41 -13.98
N SER A 322 -2.35 -0.14 -14.48
CA SER A 322 -1.08 -0.59 -13.90
C SER A 322 -0.98 -0.26 -12.42
N TYR A 323 -0.55 -1.22 -11.59
CA TYR A 323 -0.42 -1.06 -10.14
C TYR A 323 0.94 -1.49 -9.58
N MET A 324 1.81 -2.11 -10.38
CA MET A 324 3.18 -2.50 -10.03
C MET A 324 4.19 -1.90 -11.01
N PRO A 325 5.44 -1.61 -10.60
CA PRO A 325 6.46 -1.07 -11.48
C PRO A 325 6.71 -1.91 -12.74
N ILE A 326 6.73 -3.24 -12.63
CA ILE A 326 6.98 -4.14 -13.77
C ILE A 326 5.94 -3.97 -14.89
N HIS A 327 4.69 -3.62 -14.57
CA HIS A 327 3.66 -3.35 -15.58
C HIS A 327 4.04 -2.14 -16.45
N TYR A 328 4.50 -1.05 -15.80
CA TYR A 328 4.96 0.15 -16.50
C TYR A 328 6.20 -0.15 -17.37
N ASP A 329 7.10 -1.03 -16.89
CA ASP A 329 8.28 -1.43 -17.66
C ASP A 329 7.91 -2.21 -18.92
N TRP A 330 6.97 -3.14 -18.85
CA TRP A 330 6.47 -3.86 -20.03
C TRP A 330 5.81 -2.91 -21.02
N PHE A 331 4.92 -2.04 -20.58
CA PHE A 331 4.30 -1.05 -21.47
C PHE A 331 5.32 -0.12 -22.12
N ALA A 332 6.29 0.36 -21.37
CA ALA A 332 7.34 1.25 -21.90
C ALA A 332 8.21 0.57 -22.96
N ARG A 333 8.49 -0.75 -22.80
CA ARG A 333 9.37 -1.49 -23.71
C ARG A 333 8.67 -2.05 -24.92
N THR A 334 7.42 -2.48 -24.76
CA THR A 334 6.70 -3.16 -25.85
C THR A 334 5.90 -2.21 -26.72
N GLY A 335 5.47 -1.06 -26.17
CA GLY A 335 4.49 -0.20 -26.83
C GLY A 335 3.12 -0.85 -27.03
N ILE A 336 2.87 -2.05 -26.46
CA ILE A 336 1.57 -2.72 -26.51
C ILE A 336 0.55 -1.82 -25.81
N PRO A 337 -0.65 -1.59 -26.41
CA PRO A 337 -1.63 -0.67 -25.82
C PRO A 337 -2.25 -1.21 -24.53
N CYS A 338 -2.40 -2.52 -24.43
CA CYS A 338 -3.05 -3.18 -23.30
C CYS A 338 -2.59 -4.64 -23.17
N LEU A 339 -2.57 -5.12 -21.92
CA LEU A 339 -2.24 -6.49 -21.58
C LEU A 339 -3.49 -7.20 -21.03
N LEU A 340 -3.75 -8.41 -21.49
CA LEU A 340 -4.65 -9.30 -20.80
C LEU A 340 -3.96 -9.78 -19.53
N TYR A 341 -4.64 -9.68 -18.37
CA TYR A 341 -4.08 -9.97 -17.07
C TYR A 341 -5.10 -10.78 -16.26
N THR A 342 -4.84 -12.05 -16.06
CA THR A 342 -5.75 -12.96 -15.36
C THR A 342 -5.01 -13.79 -14.34
N SER A 343 -5.65 -14.07 -13.19
CA SER A 343 -5.11 -14.96 -12.18
C SER A 343 -4.78 -16.32 -12.76
N ASP A 344 -3.69 -16.93 -12.30
CA ASP A 344 -3.33 -18.32 -12.61
C ASP A 344 -4.10 -19.32 -11.74
N ALA A 345 -4.70 -18.88 -10.63
CA ALA A 345 -5.56 -19.72 -9.83
C ALA A 345 -6.70 -20.30 -10.66
N ALA A 346 -7.08 -21.53 -10.38
CA ALA A 346 -8.30 -22.11 -10.94
C ALA A 346 -9.49 -21.19 -10.64
N ASP A 347 -10.36 -20.98 -11.60
CA ASP A 347 -11.61 -20.23 -11.38
C ASP A 347 -12.48 -21.05 -10.40
N GLU A 348 -12.37 -20.81 -9.11
CA GLU A 348 -13.30 -21.32 -8.10
C GLU A 348 -14.62 -20.57 -8.16
#